data_1a18e7ccda90428c44b07140780c8c64
#
_entry.id   1a18e7ccda90428c44b07140780c8c64
#
_cell.length_a   1.000
_cell.length_b   1.000
_cell.length_c   1.000
_cell.angle_alpha   90.00
_cell.angle_beta   90.00
_cell.angle_gamma   90.00
#
_symmetry.space_group_name_H-M   'P 1'
#
loop_
_entity.id
_entity.type
_entity.pdbx_description
1 polymer ?
#
loop_
_entity_poly.entity_id
_entity_poly.type
_entity_poly.pdbx_seq_one_letter_code
_entity_poly.pdbx_strand_id
1 'polypeptide(L)'
;LGLNAASLTAVRPDLIQGQVSGFGENNKFSHLAADGERFAAEESLVAAAIGRMMVFEGVAERPGPVYPALKVGTHGASQAMLAGILAQLFNREHSNHGQLLRSNMLRALTAYDLVGLGASQMDPSPVPYIEPDKILPMLNYQPVQCADGLWLQLGNLLPHLQANFLRAIGLDDLLREAELATQPLSEAITEDFRQRICLQMQTRCRQEWMDIFLADGGVVAHPYQSTQEALEDADILTNGHSDVSHGFSQLGLLGDFTATPGQVPGGPVPIQMSSLQLKELFKEQQEQDLGVRTATKATLPLAGVTVVEAAAIIASPFGASMLADLGARVIKLEPIDGDPFRVMAFGLGAARCNTDKESIALNLKSQSGQEIAQSLVANADLFIHNYRPGVPERLGLDYASLSVHNPKLVYMSVNGYGPKGPGALRPSTHPIPGAALGGVLYQFGQLPTTIQDYPQVFDISRRLFRANEVNPDPNTSFVVASAGAMGLLAARRLGVGQIIYLDMFGANAYADRKSTR
;
A
#
# COMPACT_ATOMS: atom_id res chain seq x y z
N LEU A 1 3.50 22.23 30.58
CA LEU A 1 2.50 22.91 29.74
C LEU A 1 1.04 22.53 30.09
N GLY A 2 0.80 21.51 30.93
CA GLY A 2 -0.55 21.06 31.31
C GLY A 2 -1.36 20.43 30.13
N LEU A 3 -0.70 20.05 29.04
CA LEU A 3 -1.33 19.48 27.84
C LEU A 3 -1.31 17.94 27.81
N ASN A 4 -1.33 17.30 29.00
CA ASN A 4 -1.48 15.84 29.06
C ASN A 4 -2.94 15.42 28.81
N ALA A 5 -3.13 14.17 28.40
CA ALA A 5 -4.44 13.66 28.02
C ALA A 5 -5.51 13.82 29.09
N ALA A 6 -5.17 13.60 30.36
CA ALA A 6 -6.12 13.73 31.48
C ALA A 6 -6.59 15.17 31.65
N SER A 7 -5.67 16.14 31.60
CA SER A 7 -6.01 17.57 31.72
C SER A 7 -6.88 18.05 30.57
N LEU A 8 -6.58 17.60 29.34
CA LEU A 8 -7.36 17.95 28.16
C LEU A 8 -8.76 17.32 28.19
N THR A 9 -8.86 16.05 28.56
CA THR A 9 -10.16 15.36 28.72
C THR A 9 -11.04 15.96 29.82
N ALA A 10 -10.44 16.47 30.89
CA ALA A 10 -11.18 17.13 31.93
C ALA A 10 -11.86 18.44 31.46
N VAL A 11 -11.24 19.14 30.52
CA VAL A 11 -11.79 20.37 29.91
C VAL A 11 -12.72 20.07 28.74
N ARG A 12 -12.37 19.07 27.90
CA ARG A 12 -13.11 18.69 26.70
C ARG A 12 -13.24 17.17 26.62
N PRO A 13 -14.29 16.60 27.23
CA PRO A 13 -14.53 15.15 27.24
C PRO A 13 -14.74 14.54 25.84
N ASP A 14 -15.19 15.36 24.89
CA ASP A 14 -15.41 15.00 23.49
C ASP A 14 -14.15 15.12 22.60
N LEU A 15 -13.03 15.60 23.15
CA LEU A 15 -11.79 15.80 22.40
C LEU A 15 -11.16 14.47 22.02
N ILE A 16 -10.92 14.29 20.71
CA ILE A 16 -10.09 13.21 20.17
C ILE A 16 -8.65 13.67 20.21
N GLN A 17 -7.80 12.89 20.89
CA GLN A 17 -6.39 13.17 21.07
C GLN A 17 -5.57 12.12 20.34
N GLY A 18 -4.59 12.52 19.52
CA GLY A 18 -3.67 11.65 18.84
C GLY A 18 -2.24 11.76 19.39
N GLN A 19 -1.62 10.64 19.74
CA GLN A 19 -0.23 10.56 20.16
C GLN A 19 0.53 9.59 19.27
N VAL A 20 1.54 10.06 18.56
CA VAL A 20 2.45 9.24 17.75
C VAL A 20 3.82 9.23 18.41
N SER A 21 4.40 8.04 18.57
CA SER A 21 5.72 7.84 19.16
C SER A 21 6.57 6.88 18.32
N GLY A 22 7.86 6.78 18.61
CA GLY A 22 8.75 5.80 17.96
C GLY A 22 8.48 4.38 18.43
N PHE A 23 8.73 4.16 19.72
CA PHE A 23 8.72 2.81 20.31
C PHE A 23 7.41 2.44 21.03
N GLY A 24 6.52 3.40 21.28
CA GLY A 24 5.35 3.20 22.13
C GLY A 24 5.68 3.27 23.61
N GLU A 25 4.69 2.89 24.46
CA GLU A 25 4.82 2.86 25.90
C GLU A 25 5.01 1.42 26.40
N ASN A 26 5.70 1.26 27.55
CA ASN A 26 5.83 -0.02 28.26
C ASN A 26 6.45 -1.18 27.45
N ASN A 27 7.44 -0.91 26.61
CA ASN A 27 8.21 -1.95 25.96
C ASN A 27 9.69 -1.89 26.38
N LYS A 28 10.45 -2.97 26.10
CA LYS A 28 11.87 -3.08 26.47
C LYS A 28 12.75 -1.96 25.90
N PHE A 29 12.36 -1.34 24.79
CA PHE A 29 13.13 -0.28 24.15
C PHE A 29 12.86 1.10 24.76
N SER A 30 11.73 1.30 25.44
CA SER A 30 11.41 2.57 26.11
C SER A 30 12.27 2.84 27.36
N HIS A 31 13.07 1.86 27.80
CA HIS A 31 13.89 1.92 29.02
C HIS A 31 15.40 1.80 28.75
N LEU A 32 15.84 1.81 27.50
CA LEU A 32 17.25 1.54 27.16
C LEU A 32 18.18 2.76 27.28
N ALA A 33 17.68 3.96 27.53
CA ALA A 33 18.54 5.12 27.73
C ALA A 33 19.22 5.06 29.10
N ALA A 34 20.55 5.10 29.11
CA ALA A 34 21.37 4.93 30.32
C ALA A 34 21.22 6.07 31.34
N ASP A 35 20.67 7.20 30.95
CA ASP A 35 20.49 8.43 31.73
C ASP A 35 19.02 8.67 32.13
N GLY A 36 18.13 7.70 31.88
CA GLY A 36 16.70 7.82 32.15
C GLY A 36 15.94 8.67 31.12
N GLU A 37 16.63 9.19 30.09
CA GLU A 37 15.97 9.79 28.94
C GLU A 37 15.44 8.73 27.99
N ARG A 38 14.34 9.03 27.32
CA ARG A 38 13.78 8.12 26.29
C ARG A 38 14.62 8.23 25.02
N PHE A 39 14.85 7.09 24.36
CA PHE A 39 15.41 7.11 23.01
C PHE A 39 14.63 8.07 22.11
N ALA A 40 15.37 8.85 21.34
CA ALA A 40 14.78 9.69 20.31
C ALA A 40 13.89 8.86 19.39
N ALA A 41 12.72 9.40 19.02
CA ALA A 41 11.78 8.75 18.09
C ALA A 41 12.26 8.85 16.63
N GLU A 42 13.51 8.46 16.41
CA GLU A 42 14.14 8.40 15.08
C GLU A 42 13.76 7.08 14.41
N GLU A 43 13.21 7.15 13.21
CA GLU A 43 12.78 5.93 12.50
C GLU A 43 13.92 4.94 12.27
N SER A 44 15.13 5.42 12.05
CA SER A 44 16.33 4.58 11.93
C SER A 44 16.58 3.72 13.17
N LEU A 45 16.41 4.28 14.36
CA LEU A 45 16.57 3.53 15.62
C LEU A 45 15.45 2.49 15.80
N VAL A 46 14.22 2.85 15.42
CA VAL A 46 13.09 1.92 15.46
C VAL A 46 13.25 0.80 14.44
N ALA A 47 13.71 1.12 13.22
CA ALA A 47 14.01 0.14 12.17
C ALA A 47 15.15 -0.83 12.58
N ALA A 48 16.19 -0.32 13.25
CA ALA A 48 17.24 -1.17 13.82
C ALA A 48 16.69 -2.11 14.89
N ALA A 49 15.87 -1.58 15.80
CA ALA A 49 15.31 -2.34 16.91
C ALA A 49 14.40 -3.49 16.49
N ILE A 50 13.69 -3.36 15.36
CA ILE A 50 12.81 -4.41 14.80
C ILE A 50 13.52 -5.31 13.79
N GLY A 51 14.81 -5.09 13.51
CA GLY A 51 15.57 -5.87 12.54
C GLY A 51 15.36 -5.50 11.07
N ARG A 52 14.57 -4.44 10.76
CA ARG A 52 14.29 -4.04 9.37
C ARG A 52 15.56 -3.70 8.57
N MET A 53 16.62 -3.26 9.21
CA MET A 53 17.90 -3.00 8.51
C MET A 53 18.52 -4.26 7.93
N MET A 54 18.22 -5.46 8.48
CA MET A 54 18.67 -6.74 7.96
C MET A 54 17.92 -7.16 6.69
N VAL A 55 16.70 -6.66 6.50
CA VAL A 55 15.91 -6.91 5.28
C VAL A 55 16.65 -6.41 4.03
N PHE A 56 17.45 -5.35 4.16
CA PHE A 56 18.25 -4.77 3.07
C PHE A 56 19.70 -5.29 3.00
N GLU A 57 20.07 -6.26 3.83
CA GLU A 57 21.38 -6.92 3.70
C GLU A 57 21.52 -7.52 2.29
N GLY A 58 22.70 -7.37 1.68
CA GLY A 58 22.97 -7.75 0.31
C GLY A 58 22.72 -6.64 -0.74
N VAL A 59 22.16 -5.49 -0.37
CA VAL A 59 22.12 -4.29 -1.25
C VAL A 59 23.52 -3.67 -1.36
N ALA A 60 24.22 -3.53 -0.25
CA ALA A 60 25.61 -3.07 -0.22
C ALA A 60 26.56 -4.23 -0.44
N GLU A 61 27.77 -3.93 -0.93
CA GLU A 61 28.85 -4.92 -1.15
C GLU A 61 29.53 -5.42 0.16
N ARG A 62 28.99 -5.04 1.30
CA ARG A 62 29.44 -5.47 2.63
C ARG A 62 28.34 -6.26 3.34
N PRO A 63 28.68 -7.23 4.19
CA PRO A 63 27.71 -7.92 5.02
C PRO A 63 27.12 -7.01 6.12
N GLY A 64 25.99 -7.43 6.67
CA GLY A 64 25.35 -6.80 7.80
C GLY A 64 24.27 -5.76 7.42
N PRO A 65 23.72 -5.07 8.43
CA PRO A 65 22.55 -4.23 8.27
C PRO A 65 22.81 -3.05 7.32
N VAL A 66 21.80 -2.73 6.50
CA VAL A 66 21.79 -1.59 5.60
C VAL A 66 20.67 -0.64 6.01
N TYR A 67 20.98 0.64 6.03
CA TYR A 67 20.03 1.68 6.40
C TYR A 67 18.84 1.74 5.42
N PRO A 68 17.57 1.64 5.88
CA PRO A 68 16.42 1.77 5.00
C PRO A 68 16.25 3.23 4.57
N ALA A 69 16.33 3.48 3.27
CA ALA A 69 16.23 4.82 2.71
C ALA A 69 14.83 5.41 2.90
N LEU A 70 13.78 4.62 2.67
CA LEU A 70 12.39 5.05 2.81
C LEU A 70 11.88 4.98 4.25
N LYS A 71 11.17 6.02 4.67
CA LYS A 71 10.64 6.17 6.03
C LYS A 71 9.22 5.60 6.15
N VAL A 72 9.07 4.32 5.83
CA VAL A 72 7.77 3.62 5.82
C VAL A 72 7.15 3.48 7.21
N GLY A 73 7.95 3.42 8.29
CA GLY A 73 7.44 3.41 9.65
C GLY A 73 6.72 4.71 10.03
N THR A 74 7.25 5.85 9.59
CA THR A 74 6.57 7.16 9.75
C THR A 74 5.29 7.20 8.93
N HIS A 75 5.31 6.72 7.66
CA HIS A 75 4.13 6.63 6.82
C HIS A 75 3.04 5.78 7.48
N GLY A 76 3.35 4.53 7.83
CA GLY A 76 2.39 3.62 8.45
C GLY A 76 1.83 4.14 9.79
N ALA A 77 2.67 4.69 10.66
CA ALA A 77 2.21 5.25 11.93
C ALA A 77 1.29 6.46 11.75
N SER A 78 1.58 7.32 10.75
CA SER A 78 0.75 8.49 10.43
C SER A 78 -0.59 8.09 9.84
N GLN A 79 -0.63 7.16 8.89
CA GLN A 79 -1.86 6.67 8.28
C GLN A 79 -2.72 5.89 9.29
N ALA A 80 -2.12 5.05 10.13
CA ALA A 80 -2.84 4.36 11.21
C ALA A 80 -3.46 5.36 12.21
N MET A 81 -2.74 6.44 12.56
CA MET A 81 -3.29 7.50 13.39
C MET A 81 -4.45 8.21 12.68
N LEU A 82 -4.31 8.53 11.41
CA LEU A 82 -5.37 9.17 10.60
C LEU A 82 -6.61 8.28 10.54
N ALA A 83 -6.47 6.99 10.23
CA ALA A 83 -7.58 6.05 10.22
C ALA A 83 -8.27 5.97 11.58
N GLY A 84 -7.51 5.91 12.68
CA GLY A 84 -8.04 5.92 14.03
C GLY A 84 -8.81 7.20 14.38
N ILE A 85 -8.28 8.38 14.01
CA ILE A 85 -8.95 9.66 14.23
C ILE A 85 -10.27 9.73 13.46
N LEU A 86 -10.25 9.34 12.16
CA LEU A 86 -11.44 9.36 11.30
C LEU A 86 -12.53 8.39 11.80
N ALA A 87 -12.13 7.18 12.18
CA ALA A 87 -13.04 6.20 12.76
C ALA A 87 -13.62 6.71 14.11
N GLN A 88 -12.80 7.36 14.94
CA GLN A 88 -13.30 7.93 16.20
C GLN A 88 -14.18 9.16 15.97
N LEU A 89 -13.91 9.98 14.96
CA LEU A 89 -14.84 11.04 14.55
C LEU A 89 -16.18 10.46 14.11
N PHE A 90 -16.16 9.36 13.35
CA PHE A 90 -17.37 8.62 12.95
C PHE A 90 -18.14 8.09 14.18
N ASN A 91 -17.45 7.49 15.14
CA ASN A 91 -18.07 7.01 16.39
C ASN A 91 -18.61 8.16 17.24
N ARG A 92 -17.91 9.29 17.30
CA ARG A 92 -18.30 10.47 18.11
C ARG A 92 -19.66 11.06 17.68
N GLU A 93 -20.06 10.91 16.42
CA GLU A 93 -21.38 11.32 15.94
C GLU A 93 -22.54 10.65 16.74
N HIS A 94 -22.25 9.54 17.42
CA HIS A 94 -23.23 8.84 18.28
C HIS A 94 -22.89 8.90 19.75
N SER A 95 -21.59 8.73 20.09
CA SER A 95 -21.14 8.57 21.48
C SER A 95 -20.94 9.90 22.18
N ASN A 96 -20.68 10.98 21.45
CA ASN A 96 -20.21 12.26 21.97
C ASN A 96 -18.95 12.18 22.85
N HIS A 97 -18.18 11.10 22.76
CA HIS A 97 -16.96 10.91 23.52
C HIS A 97 -15.72 11.02 22.65
N GLY A 98 -14.74 11.77 23.15
CA GLY A 98 -13.39 11.74 22.67
C GLY A 98 -12.61 10.56 23.25
N GLN A 99 -11.47 10.26 22.65
CA GLN A 99 -10.53 9.24 23.12
C GLN A 99 -9.09 9.67 22.89
N LEU A 100 -8.20 9.12 23.70
CA LEU A 100 -6.77 9.17 23.42
C LEU A 100 -6.40 7.98 22.53
N LEU A 101 -5.98 8.30 21.30
CA LEU A 101 -5.47 7.35 20.32
C LEU A 101 -3.95 7.32 20.39
N ARG A 102 -3.36 6.14 20.34
CA ARG A 102 -1.92 5.95 20.34
C ARG A 102 -1.49 5.13 19.13
N SER A 103 -0.57 5.68 18.34
CA SER A 103 0.13 4.99 17.27
C SER A 103 1.64 5.08 17.50
N ASN A 104 2.40 4.14 16.97
CA ASN A 104 3.85 4.21 17.01
C ASN A 104 4.48 3.51 15.82
N MET A 105 5.71 3.94 15.49
CA MET A 105 6.45 3.40 14.34
C MET A 105 6.80 1.92 14.51
N LEU A 106 7.06 1.46 15.73
CA LEU A 106 7.38 0.05 15.99
C LEU A 106 6.23 -0.86 15.56
N ARG A 107 4.99 -0.55 15.95
CA ARG A 107 3.79 -1.30 15.54
C ARG A 107 3.52 -1.16 14.04
N ALA A 108 3.71 0.04 13.49
CA ALA A 108 3.53 0.23 12.05
C ALA A 108 4.51 -0.64 11.26
N LEU A 109 5.78 -0.71 11.66
CA LEU A 109 6.79 -1.52 10.99
C LEU A 109 6.50 -3.03 11.04
N THR A 110 5.79 -3.55 12.04
CA THR A 110 5.39 -4.97 12.05
C THR A 110 4.44 -5.32 10.90
N ALA A 111 3.68 -4.36 10.39
CA ALA A 111 2.80 -4.55 9.24
C ALA A 111 3.55 -4.77 7.92
N TYR A 112 4.83 -4.45 7.88
CA TYR A 112 5.69 -4.61 6.70
C TYR A 112 6.38 -5.97 6.63
N ASP A 113 6.21 -6.83 7.62
CA ASP A 113 6.79 -8.18 7.66
C ASP A 113 5.71 -9.21 7.99
N LEU A 114 4.71 -9.31 7.14
CA LEU A 114 3.55 -10.21 7.34
C LEU A 114 3.96 -11.68 7.37
N VAL A 115 4.90 -12.08 6.52
CA VAL A 115 5.36 -13.46 6.39
C VAL A 115 6.40 -13.82 7.44
N GLY A 116 7.45 -12.99 7.59
CA GLY A 116 8.55 -13.25 8.50
C GLY A 116 8.12 -13.27 9.96
N LEU A 117 7.26 -12.34 10.37
CA LEU A 117 6.71 -12.31 11.73
C LEU A 117 5.89 -13.57 12.05
N GLY A 118 5.08 -14.06 11.09
CA GLY A 118 4.35 -15.31 11.25
C GLY A 118 5.28 -16.52 11.32
N ALA A 119 6.22 -16.61 10.39
CA ALA A 119 7.17 -17.71 10.29
C ALA A 119 8.07 -17.84 11.53
N SER A 120 8.50 -16.71 12.10
CA SER A 120 9.37 -16.68 13.29
C SER A 120 8.73 -17.25 14.55
N GLN A 121 7.41 -17.42 14.57
CA GLN A 121 6.65 -17.98 15.69
C GLN A 121 6.39 -19.50 15.53
N MET A 122 6.85 -20.10 14.43
CA MET A 122 6.67 -21.53 14.15
C MET A 122 7.99 -22.26 14.33
N ASP A 123 7.93 -23.50 14.90
CA ASP A 123 9.09 -24.37 15.08
C ASP A 123 8.77 -25.77 14.53
N PRO A 124 9.43 -26.26 13.48
CA PRO A 124 10.38 -25.49 12.65
C PRO A 124 9.69 -24.41 11.82
N SER A 125 10.43 -23.33 11.51
CA SER A 125 9.92 -22.29 10.62
C SER A 125 9.69 -22.86 9.21
N PRO A 126 8.52 -22.61 8.58
CA PRO A 126 8.27 -23.04 7.20
C PRO A 126 9.06 -22.22 6.17
N VAL A 127 9.59 -21.06 6.57
CA VAL A 127 10.42 -20.21 5.71
C VAL A 127 11.88 -20.53 6.03
N PRO A 128 12.63 -21.15 5.11
CA PRO A 128 14.03 -21.46 5.33
C PRO A 128 14.85 -20.17 5.47
N TYR A 129 15.84 -20.18 6.35
CA TYR A 129 16.85 -19.13 6.36
C TYR A 129 17.72 -19.27 5.11
N ILE A 130 17.81 -18.20 4.33
CA ILE A 130 18.71 -18.09 3.18
C ILE A 130 19.70 -16.97 3.51
N GLU A 131 20.98 -17.23 3.34
CA GLU A 131 22.01 -16.18 3.48
C GLU A 131 21.69 -15.02 2.53
N PRO A 132 21.73 -13.75 2.98
CA PRO A 132 21.25 -12.61 2.20
C PRO A 132 21.92 -12.45 0.81
N ASP A 133 23.18 -12.83 0.69
CA ASP A 133 23.93 -12.84 -0.58
C ASP A 133 23.51 -13.97 -1.53
N LYS A 134 22.77 -14.95 -1.04
CA LYS A 134 22.20 -16.06 -1.81
C LYS A 134 20.73 -15.88 -2.15
N ILE A 135 20.08 -14.82 -1.66
CA ILE A 135 18.69 -14.53 -2.00
C ILE A 135 18.62 -14.06 -3.46
N LEU A 136 17.95 -14.84 -4.29
CA LEU A 136 17.77 -14.56 -5.71
C LEU A 136 16.39 -13.96 -5.97
N PRO A 137 16.24 -13.07 -6.97
CA PRO A 137 14.93 -12.63 -7.41
C PRO A 137 14.13 -13.84 -7.94
N MET A 138 12.85 -13.87 -7.66
CA MET A 138 11.94 -14.77 -8.35
C MET A 138 11.95 -14.45 -9.84
N LEU A 139 11.85 -15.47 -10.72
CA LEU A 139 11.88 -15.27 -12.19
C LEU A 139 10.85 -14.26 -12.67
N ASN A 140 9.67 -14.26 -12.07
CA ASN A 140 8.59 -13.34 -12.40
C ASN A 140 8.78 -11.92 -11.83
N TYR A 141 9.72 -11.74 -10.91
CA TYR A 141 10.10 -10.44 -10.33
C TYR A 141 11.54 -10.02 -10.69
N GLN A 142 12.11 -10.67 -11.69
CA GLN A 142 13.50 -10.44 -12.10
C GLN A 142 13.70 -9.00 -12.59
N PRO A 143 14.64 -8.23 -12.01
CA PRO A 143 15.17 -7.03 -12.65
C PRO A 143 16.01 -7.43 -13.86
N VAL A 144 15.87 -6.72 -14.98
CA VAL A 144 16.54 -7.04 -16.23
C VAL A 144 17.16 -5.80 -16.87
N GLN A 145 18.31 -5.98 -17.53
CA GLN A 145 18.95 -4.93 -18.32
C GLN A 145 18.60 -5.09 -19.80
N CYS A 146 18.35 -3.97 -20.49
CA CYS A 146 18.06 -3.91 -21.92
C CYS A 146 19.31 -3.57 -22.75
N ALA A 147 19.19 -3.65 -24.10
CA ALA A 147 20.30 -3.42 -25.03
C ALA A 147 20.93 -2.01 -24.97
N ASP A 148 20.18 -1.04 -24.47
CA ASP A 148 20.64 0.34 -24.24
C ASP A 148 21.29 0.55 -22.86
N GLY A 149 21.50 -0.52 -22.10
CA GLY A 149 22.06 -0.47 -20.75
C GLY A 149 21.06 -0.05 -19.67
N LEU A 150 19.82 0.31 -20.04
CA LEU A 150 18.77 0.72 -19.11
C LEU A 150 18.03 -0.50 -18.51
N TRP A 151 17.36 -0.29 -17.39
CA TRP A 151 16.81 -1.37 -16.59
C TRP A 151 15.28 -1.34 -16.52
N LEU A 152 14.68 -2.54 -16.44
CA LEU A 152 13.27 -2.79 -16.20
C LEU A 152 13.08 -3.66 -14.95
N GLN A 153 12.05 -3.35 -14.17
CA GLN A 153 11.49 -4.26 -13.16
C GLN A 153 10.38 -5.08 -13.79
N LEU A 154 10.46 -6.39 -13.70
CA LEU A 154 9.37 -7.31 -14.04
C LEU A 154 8.48 -7.56 -12.81
N GLY A 155 7.18 -7.84 -13.06
CA GLY A 155 6.21 -8.04 -12.00
C GLY A 155 5.17 -9.13 -12.30
N ASN A 156 5.52 -10.16 -13.07
CA ASN A 156 4.58 -11.13 -13.65
C ASN A 156 4.21 -12.26 -12.66
N LEU A 157 3.68 -11.90 -11.46
CA LEU A 157 3.44 -12.80 -10.33
C LEU A 157 2.52 -13.98 -10.66
N LEU A 158 1.41 -13.72 -11.35
CA LEU A 158 0.41 -14.74 -11.62
C LEU A 158 0.77 -15.56 -12.88
N PRO A 159 0.41 -16.86 -12.94
CA PRO A 159 0.79 -17.74 -14.06
C PRO A 159 0.45 -17.18 -15.44
N HIS A 160 -0.73 -16.56 -15.61
CA HIS A 160 -1.12 -15.98 -16.89
C HIS A 160 -0.28 -14.74 -17.28
N LEU A 161 0.16 -13.93 -16.30
CA LEU A 161 1.04 -12.78 -16.52
C LEU A 161 2.44 -13.26 -16.93
N GLN A 162 2.96 -14.29 -16.26
CA GLN A 162 4.24 -14.91 -16.63
C GLN A 162 4.20 -15.52 -18.02
N ALA A 163 3.09 -16.19 -18.38
CA ALA A 163 2.90 -16.75 -19.70
C ALA A 163 2.86 -15.66 -20.79
N ASN A 164 2.16 -14.55 -20.55
CA ASN A 164 2.13 -13.41 -21.48
C ASN A 164 3.54 -12.82 -21.66
N PHE A 165 4.27 -12.64 -20.58
CA PHE A 165 5.65 -12.15 -20.63
C PHE A 165 6.56 -13.05 -21.48
N LEU A 166 6.58 -14.36 -21.21
CA LEU A 166 7.43 -15.30 -21.96
C LEU A 166 7.09 -15.32 -23.46
N ARG A 167 5.80 -15.25 -23.82
CA ARG A 167 5.38 -15.11 -25.22
C ARG A 167 5.83 -13.79 -25.84
N ALA A 168 5.65 -12.68 -25.11
CA ALA A 168 6.01 -11.35 -25.60
C ALA A 168 7.52 -11.20 -25.89
N ILE A 169 8.35 -11.93 -25.15
CA ILE A 169 9.81 -11.93 -25.38
C ILE A 169 10.27 -13.07 -26.31
N GLY A 170 9.38 -13.93 -26.80
CA GLY A 170 9.68 -15.03 -27.71
C GLY A 170 10.37 -16.24 -27.08
N LEU A 171 10.12 -16.50 -25.80
CA LEU A 171 10.62 -17.66 -25.06
C LEU A 171 9.48 -18.63 -24.68
N ASP A 172 8.61 -18.97 -25.63
CA ASP A 172 7.49 -19.90 -25.44
C ASP A 172 7.91 -21.31 -25.05
N ASP A 173 9.13 -21.71 -25.39
CA ASP A 173 9.69 -23.00 -25.00
C ASP A 173 9.88 -23.11 -23.48
N LEU A 174 10.28 -22.05 -22.80
CA LEU A 174 10.36 -22.02 -21.33
C LEU A 174 8.99 -22.20 -20.69
N LEU A 175 7.95 -21.62 -21.28
CA LEU A 175 6.58 -21.82 -20.81
C LEU A 175 6.17 -23.30 -20.91
N ARG A 176 6.38 -23.92 -22.05
CA ARG A 176 6.08 -25.35 -22.27
C ARG A 176 6.86 -26.26 -21.33
N GLU A 177 8.14 -25.96 -21.12
CA GLU A 177 9.00 -26.72 -20.20
C GLU A 177 8.48 -26.62 -18.75
N ALA A 178 8.10 -25.41 -18.30
CA ALA A 178 7.51 -25.21 -16.97
C ALA A 178 6.15 -25.88 -16.80
N GLU A 179 5.28 -25.85 -17.83
CA GLU A 179 3.96 -26.51 -17.81
C GLU A 179 4.07 -28.04 -17.80
N LEU A 180 5.09 -28.62 -18.43
CA LEU A 180 5.32 -30.07 -18.46
C LEU A 180 6.05 -30.59 -17.20
N ALA A 181 6.59 -29.72 -16.37
CA ALA A 181 7.27 -30.12 -15.15
C ALA A 181 6.27 -30.73 -14.14
N THR A 182 6.50 -31.99 -13.77
CA THR A 182 5.69 -32.71 -12.76
C THR A 182 6.09 -32.38 -11.31
N GLN A 183 7.20 -31.68 -11.13
CA GLN A 183 7.78 -31.22 -9.86
C GLN A 183 8.22 -29.76 -10.03
N PRO A 184 8.37 -28.99 -8.94
CA PRO A 184 9.02 -27.68 -9.03
C PRO A 184 10.34 -27.76 -9.79
N LEU A 185 10.64 -26.76 -10.60
CA LEU A 185 11.87 -26.70 -11.39
C LEU A 185 13.08 -26.78 -10.46
N SER A 186 14.10 -27.54 -10.87
CA SER A 186 15.37 -27.60 -10.15
C SER A 186 16.07 -26.22 -10.19
N GLU A 187 16.97 -25.98 -9.25
CA GLU A 187 17.76 -24.75 -9.21
C GLU A 187 18.53 -24.51 -10.50
N ALA A 188 19.11 -25.55 -11.10
CA ALA A 188 19.84 -25.47 -12.36
C ALA A 188 18.94 -25.06 -13.54
N ILE A 189 17.72 -25.61 -13.64
CA ILE A 189 16.75 -25.23 -14.67
C ILE A 189 16.27 -23.79 -14.45
N THR A 190 16.00 -23.41 -13.21
CA THR A 190 15.59 -22.06 -12.85
C THR A 190 16.67 -21.05 -13.22
N GLU A 191 17.95 -21.39 -13.03
CA GLU A 191 19.06 -20.53 -13.40
C GLU A 191 19.25 -20.42 -14.91
N ASP A 192 19.07 -21.52 -15.67
CA ASP A 192 19.04 -21.48 -17.14
C ASP A 192 17.92 -20.55 -17.65
N PHE A 193 16.72 -20.66 -17.08
CA PHE A 193 15.60 -19.76 -17.41
C PHE A 193 15.95 -18.30 -17.16
N ARG A 194 16.56 -18.02 -16.01
CA ARG A 194 17.00 -16.67 -15.64
C ARG A 194 17.99 -16.10 -16.64
N GLN A 195 19.02 -16.88 -16.97
CA GLN A 195 20.04 -16.47 -17.92
C GLN A 195 19.45 -16.18 -19.30
N ARG A 196 18.58 -17.06 -19.81
CA ARG A 196 17.91 -16.90 -21.09
C ARG A 196 17.03 -15.66 -21.13
N ILE A 197 16.26 -15.39 -20.06
CA ILE A 197 15.45 -14.18 -19.94
C ILE A 197 16.37 -12.94 -19.97
N CYS A 198 17.42 -12.90 -19.17
CA CYS A 198 18.34 -11.75 -19.13
C CYS A 198 19.00 -11.49 -20.47
N LEU A 199 19.50 -12.54 -21.16
CA LEU A 199 20.10 -12.40 -22.48
C LEU A 199 19.08 -11.95 -23.55
N GLN A 200 17.86 -12.47 -23.51
CA GLN A 200 16.80 -12.07 -24.42
C GLN A 200 16.44 -10.59 -24.23
N MET A 201 16.37 -10.11 -22.98
CA MET A 201 16.07 -8.71 -22.71
C MET A 201 17.16 -7.76 -23.22
N GLN A 202 18.41 -8.20 -23.33
CA GLN A 202 19.51 -7.43 -23.94
C GLN A 202 19.49 -7.38 -25.47
N THR A 203 18.50 -7.95 -26.15
CA THR A 203 18.39 -7.91 -27.61
C THR A 203 17.68 -6.66 -28.16
N ARG A 204 16.98 -5.91 -27.31
CA ARG A 204 16.26 -4.69 -27.68
C ARG A 204 16.46 -3.59 -26.64
N CYS A 205 16.29 -2.33 -27.05
CA CYS A 205 16.31 -1.22 -26.10
C CYS A 205 15.06 -1.24 -25.20
N ARG A 206 15.17 -0.55 -24.06
CA ARG A 206 14.11 -0.48 -23.03
C ARG A 206 12.78 -0.01 -23.61
N GLN A 207 12.80 1.01 -24.47
CA GLN A 207 11.57 1.54 -25.07
C GLN A 207 10.89 0.54 -25.99
N GLU A 208 11.65 -0.17 -26.82
CA GLU A 208 11.10 -1.21 -27.72
C GLU A 208 10.42 -2.33 -26.92
N TRP A 209 11.02 -2.77 -25.81
CA TRP A 209 10.37 -3.74 -24.91
C TRP A 209 9.10 -3.19 -24.29
N MET A 210 9.12 -1.94 -23.81
CA MET A 210 7.93 -1.33 -23.25
C MET A 210 6.81 -1.18 -24.26
N ASP A 211 7.10 -0.86 -25.52
CA ASP A 211 6.11 -0.78 -26.58
C ASP A 211 5.46 -2.15 -26.86
N ILE A 212 6.26 -3.22 -26.87
CA ILE A 212 5.76 -4.60 -26.99
C ILE A 212 4.86 -4.96 -25.81
N PHE A 213 5.28 -4.68 -24.58
CA PHE A 213 4.53 -5.02 -23.37
C PHE A 213 3.24 -4.21 -23.23
N LEU A 214 3.25 -2.95 -23.64
CA LEU A 214 2.06 -2.10 -23.67
C LEU A 214 1.06 -2.57 -24.72
N ALA A 215 1.53 -3.02 -25.89
CA ALA A 215 0.67 -3.58 -26.93
C ALA A 215 0.04 -4.92 -26.52
N ASP A 216 0.73 -5.76 -25.77
CA ASP A 216 0.19 -7.01 -25.20
C ASP A 216 -0.87 -6.73 -24.12
N GLY A 217 -0.65 -5.72 -23.28
CA GLY A 217 -1.57 -5.30 -22.21
C GLY A 217 -1.69 -6.25 -21.01
N GLY A 218 -1.00 -7.40 -21.04
CA GLY A 218 -1.00 -8.42 -19.99
C GLY A 218 0.37 -8.67 -19.36
N VAL A 219 1.40 -7.91 -19.75
CA VAL A 219 2.75 -7.99 -19.19
C VAL A 219 2.94 -6.93 -18.11
N VAL A 220 3.49 -7.33 -16.97
CA VAL A 220 3.85 -6.42 -15.88
C VAL A 220 5.33 -6.09 -15.94
N ALA A 221 5.63 -4.88 -16.35
CA ALA A 221 7.00 -4.34 -16.37
C ALA A 221 6.97 -2.82 -16.21
N HIS A 222 8.01 -2.24 -15.61
CA HIS A 222 8.16 -0.80 -15.50
C HIS A 222 9.64 -0.40 -15.53
N PRO A 223 9.99 0.74 -16.17
CA PRO A 223 11.32 1.32 -16.05
C PRO A 223 11.70 1.64 -14.60
N TYR A 224 12.97 1.47 -14.26
CA TYR A 224 13.49 2.11 -13.06
C TYR A 224 13.59 3.62 -13.31
N GLN A 225 12.97 4.39 -12.44
CA GLN A 225 12.95 5.86 -12.47
C GLN A 225 13.57 6.44 -11.22
N SER A 226 14.14 7.63 -11.33
CA SER A 226 14.44 8.49 -10.19
C SER A 226 13.15 9.12 -9.66
N THR A 227 13.19 9.67 -8.45
CA THR A 227 12.02 10.38 -7.89
C THR A 227 11.62 11.59 -8.72
N GLN A 228 12.60 12.29 -9.33
CA GLN A 228 12.33 13.42 -10.21
C GLN A 228 11.58 12.99 -11.46
N GLU A 229 12.02 11.92 -12.13
CA GLU A 229 11.32 11.34 -13.28
C GLU A 229 9.92 10.88 -12.89
N ALA A 230 9.75 10.29 -11.72
CA ALA A 230 8.45 9.86 -11.21
C ALA A 230 7.46 11.02 -11.02
N LEU A 231 7.91 12.19 -10.56
CA LEU A 231 7.04 13.36 -10.41
C LEU A 231 6.53 13.91 -11.74
N GLU A 232 7.24 13.61 -12.83
CA GLU A 232 6.91 13.99 -14.21
C GLU A 232 6.26 12.85 -15.01
N ASP A 233 6.10 11.69 -14.39
CA ASP A 233 5.47 10.53 -15.01
C ASP A 233 4.00 10.81 -15.36
N ALA A 234 3.57 10.36 -16.55
CA ALA A 234 2.24 10.67 -17.09
C ALA A 234 1.10 10.11 -16.23
N ASP A 235 1.27 8.94 -15.62
CA ASP A 235 0.26 8.36 -14.73
C ASP A 235 0.17 9.12 -13.40
N ILE A 236 1.32 9.54 -12.86
CA ILE A 236 1.41 10.34 -11.63
C ILE A 236 0.75 11.71 -11.82
N LEU A 237 1.06 12.41 -12.92
CA LEU A 237 0.48 13.73 -13.23
C LEU A 237 -1.02 13.64 -13.51
N THR A 238 -1.43 12.67 -14.33
CA THR A 238 -2.84 12.56 -14.77
C THR A 238 -3.77 12.17 -13.62
N ASN A 239 -3.29 11.44 -12.63
CA ASN A 239 -4.06 11.06 -11.45
C ASN A 239 -3.90 12.07 -10.28
N GLY A 240 -3.19 13.17 -10.49
CA GLY A 240 -3.07 14.25 -9.53
C GLY A 240 -2.17 13.94 -8.33
N HIS A 241 -1.27 12.96 -8.44
CA HIS A 241 -0.31 12.59 -7.39
C HIS A 241 0.92 13.50 -7.38
N SER A 242 1.12 14.26 -8.44
CA SER A 242 2.07 15.39 -8.52
C SER A 242 1.32 16.65 -8.94
N ASP A 243 1.67 17.77 -8.31
CA ASP A 243 1.14 19.09 -8.62
C ASP A 243 2.26 20.03 -9.02
N VAL A 244 2.10 20.72 -10.15
CA VAL A 244 3.07 21.66 -10.72
C VAL A 244 2.52 23.08 -10.79
N SER A 245 1.33 23.34 -10.24
CA SER A 245 0.60 24.60 -10.39
C SER A 245 1.31 25.81 -9.77
N HIS A 246 2.26 25.60 -8.87
CA HIS A 246 2.95 26.64 -8.12
C HIS A 246 4.39 26.91 -8.61
N GLY A 247 4.73 26.43 -9.83
CA GLY A 247 6.05 26.66 -10.44
C GLY A 247 7.16 25.72 -9.95
N PHE A 248 6.83 24.73 -9.17
CA PHE A 248 7.69 23.60 -8.80
C PHE A 248 6.86 22.32 -8.66
N SER A 249 7.48 21.18 -8.89
CA SER A 249 6.82 19.88 -8.69
C SER A 249 6.75 19.55 -7.20
N GLN A 250 5.54 19.21 -6.73
CA GLN A 250 5.29 18.77 -5.35
C GLN A 250 4.33 17.59 -5.35
N LEU A 251 4.21 16.91 -4.20
CA LEU A 251 3.20 15.87 -4.04
C LEU A 251 1.80 16.47 -4.14
N GLY A 252 0.96 15.81 -4.94
CA GLY A 252 -0.45 16.11 -5.10
C GLY A 252 -1.33 15.41 -4.06
N LEU A 253 -2.51 14.99 -4.48
CA LEU A 253 -3.47 14.31 -3.60
C LEU A 253 -3.15 12.81 -3.46
N LEU A 254 -3.42 12.26 -2.28
CA LEU A 254 -3.26 10.85 -1.98
C LEU A 254 -4.30 9.97 -2.69
N GLY A 255 -5.48 10.50 -2.95
CA GLY A 255 -6.57 9.83 -3.64
C GLY A 255 -7.62 10.83 -4.13
N ASP A 256 -8.46 10.39 -5.05
CA ASP A 256 -9.54 11.20 -5.64
C ASP A 256 -10.89 10.83 -5.00
N PHE A 257 -11.53 11.80 -4.35
CA PHE A 257 -12.84 11.69 -3.68
C PHE A 257 -13.88 12.47 -4.50
N THR A 258 -14.72 11.80 -5.24
CA THR A 258 -15.54 12.43 -6.28
C THR A 258 -16.62 13.41 -5.76
N ALA A 259 -17.13 13.20 -4.55
CA ALA A 259 -18.12 14.11 -3.95
C ALA A 259 -17.51 15.07 -2.91
N THR A 260 -16.31 14.77 -2.41
CA THR A 260 -15.58 15.59 -1.42
C THR A 260 -14.14 15.78 -1.86
N PRO A 261 -13.89 16.41 -3.02
CA PRO A 261 -12.55 16.51 -3.59
C PRO A 261 -11.62 17.30 -2.68
N GLY A 262 -10.38 16.78 -2.56
CA GLY A 262 -9.29 17.50 -1.94
C GLY A 262 -8.75 18.62 -2.84
N GLN A 263 -7.97 19.51 -2.26
CA GLN A 263 -7.23 20.54 -2.99
C GLN A 263 -5.81 20.62 -2.45
N VAL A 264 -4.83 20.78 -3.34
CA VAL A 264 -3.47 21.12 -2.94
C VAL A 264 -3.44 22.63 -2.72
N PRO A 265 -3.26 23.11 -1.47
CA PRO A 265 -3.22 24.55 -1.22
C PRO A 265 -1.98 25.16 -1.86
N GLY A 266 -2.07 26.40 -2.30
CA GLY A 266 -0.94 27.19 -2.75
C GLY A 266 0.16 27.30 -1.70
N GLY A 267 1.37 27.60 -2.10
CA GLY A 267 2.61 27.54 -1.33
C GLY A 267 2.58 28.05 0.13
N PRO A 268 3.70 28.05 0.83
CA PRO A 268 3.73 28.29 2.27
C PRO A 268 3.13 29.66 2.61
N VAL A 269 2.05 29.65 3.38
CA VAL A 269 1.46 30.87 3.91
C VAL A 269 2.25 31.28 5.16
N PRO A 270 2.78 32.49 5.26
CA PRO A 270 3.38 32.97 6.50
C PRO A 270 2.32 32.97 7.60
N ILE A 271 2.49 32.12 8.60
CA ILE A 271 1.59 32.08 9.76
C ILE A 271 1.95 33.27 10.65
N GLN A 272 1.25 34.38 10.47
CA GLN A 272 1.22 35.47 11.42
C GLN A 272 -0.22 35.61 11.94
N MET A 273 -0.58 34.79 12.92
CA MET A 273 -1.81 34.99 13.66
C MET A 273 -1.54 35.98 14.79
N SER A 274 -2.20 37.11 14.79
CA SER A 274 -2.17 38.03 15.92
C SER A 274 -2.90 37.41 17.12
N SER A 275 -2.54 37.83 18.35
CA SER A 275 -3.24 37.41 19.56
C SER A 275 -4.75 37.80 19.55
N LEU A 276 -5.12 38.78 18.74
CA LEU A 276 -6.52 39.19 18.55
C LEU A 276 -7.27 38.16 17.70
N GLN A 277 -6.70 37.73 16.58
CA GLN A 277 -7.28 36.68 15.70
C GLN A 277 -7.42 35.34 16.44
N LEU A 278 -6.44 34.98 17.27
CA LEU A 278 -6.56 33.80 18.13
C LEU A 278 -7.73 33.92 19.12
N LYS A 279 -7.95 35.09 19.72
CA LYS A 279 -9.07 35.33 20.65
C LYS A 279 -10.42 35.26 19.93
N GLU A 280 -10.53 35.75 18.71
CA GLU A 280 -11.73 35.67 17.89
C GLU A 280 -12.03 34.22 17.51
N LEU A 281 -11.04 33.45 17.08
CA LEU A 281 -11.18 32.03 16.75
C LEU A 281 -11.66 31.21 17.97
N PHE A 282 -11.15 31.53 19.17
CA PHE A 282 -11.61 30.89 20.40
C PHE A 282 -13.04 31.29 20.80
N LYS A 283 -13.50 32.51 20.51
CA LYS A 283 -14.87 32.93 20.76
C LYS A 283 -15.85 32.19 19.83
N GLU A 284 -15.58 32.11 18.54
CA GLU A 284 -16.40 31.37 17.57
C GLU A 284 -16.54 29.88 17.93
N GLN A 285 -15.48 29.28 18.50
CA GLN A 285 -15.52 27.90 18.96
C GLN A 285 -16.31 27.69 20.27
N GLN A 286 -16.37 28.68 21.14
CA GLN A 286 -17.17 28.62 22.38
C GLN A 286 -18.68 28.72 22.12
N GLU A 287 -19.09 29.33 21.03
CA GLU A 287 -20.50 29.45 20.65
C GLU A 287 -21.08 28.19 20.01
N GLN A 288 -20.22 27.25 19.58
CA GLN A 288 -20.65 25.90 19.16
C GLN A 288 -20.81 24.99 20.39
N ASP A 289 -21.88 25.19 21.14
CA ASP A 289 -22.24 24.31 22.27
C ASP A 289 -22.67 22.94 21.72
N LEU A 290 -21.73 22.01 21.70
CA LEU A 290 -21.99 20.59 21.44
C LEU A 290 -22.64 20.03 22.71
N GLY A 291 -23.95 20.11 22.79
CA GLY A 291 -24.74 19.68 23.96
C GLY A 291 -24.27 18.34 24.51
N VAL A 292 -24.05 18.30 25.83
CA VAL A 292 -23.60 17.09 26.54
C VAL A 292 -24.65 15.99 26.40
N ARG A 293 -24.36 15.00 25.56
CA ARG A 293 -25.16 13.77 25.47
C ARG A 293 -24.58 12.73 26.43
N THR A 294 -25.45 11.98 27.09
CA THR A 294 -25.06 10.91 28.02
C THR A 294 -24.31 9.79 27.29
N ALA A 295 -23.23 9.35 27.93
CA ALA A 295 -22.36 8.28 27.43
C ALA A 295 -23.12 6.99 27.13
N THR A 296 -23.03 6.51 25.90
CA THR A 296 -23.34 5.13 25.57
C THR A 296 -22.11 4.25 25.83
N LYS A 297 -22.34 2.95 26.08
CA LYS A 297 -21.29 1.95 26.31
C LYS A 297 -20.20 2.05 25.25
N ALA A 298 -18.94 2.00 25.66
CA ALA A 298 -17.81 2.02 24.72
C ALA A 298 -17.94 0.86 23.72
N THR A 299 -18.00 1.20 22.44
CA THR A 299 -18.02 0.29 21.30
C THR A 299 -16.78 0.51 20.43
N LEU A 300 -16.45 -0.46 19.60
CA LEU A 300 -15.40 -0.24 18.60
C LEU A 300 -15.82 0.91 17.65
N PRO A 301 -14.87 1.73 17.18
CA PRO A 301 -15.19 2.95 16.43
C PRO A 301 -16.07 2.77 15.19
N LEU A 302 -15.90 1.65 14.46
CA LEU A 302 -16.68 1.31 13.27
C LEU A 302 -17.71 0.22 13.54
N ALA A 303 -18.12 -0.01 14.80
CA ALA A 303 -19.18 -0.96 15.10
C ALA A 303 -20.48 -0.60 14.36
N GLY A 304 -21.08 -1.59 13.69
CA GLY A 304 -22.28 -1.42 12.86
C GLY A 304 -22.00 -1.03 11.41
N VAL A 305 -20.75 -0.78 11.03
CA VAL A 305 -20.36 -0.58 9.62
C VAL A 305 -20.18 -1.94 8.95
N THR A 306 -20.72 -2.10 7.73
CA THR A 306 -20.52 -3.26 6.87
C THR A 306 -19.68 -2.89 5.64
N VAL A 307 -18.60 -3.62 5.44
CA VAL A 307 -17.70 -3.51 4.28
C VAL A 307 -17.83 -4.77 3.44
N VAL A 308 -18.05 -4.64 2.15
CA VAL A 308 -17.92 -5.74 1.18
C VAL A 308 -16.63 -5.55 0.41
N GLU A 309 -15.78 -6.58 0.38
CA GLU A 309 -14.48 -6.55 -0.27
C GLU A 309 -14.43 -7.57 -1.41
N ALA A 310 -14.16 -7.11 -2.62
CA ALA A 310 -13.93 -7.94 -3.81
C ALA A 310 -12.49 -7.70 -4.33
N ALA A 311 -11.51 -7.91 -3.45
CA ALA A 311 -10.10 -7.67 -3.72
C ALA A 311 -9.25 -8.90 -3.38
N ALA A 312 -8.08 -9.00 -3.99
CA ALA A 312 -7.15 -10.11 -3.81
C ALA A 312 -5.74 -9.62 -3.42
N ILE A 313 -4.94 -10.53 -2.91
CA ILE A 313 -3.54 -10.42 -2.52
C ILE A 313 -3.36 -9.59 -1.23
N ILE A 314 -2.72 -8.40 -1.25
CA ILE A 314 -2.30 -7.69 -0.02
C ILE A 314 -2.91 -6.30 0.09
N ALA A 315 -2.67 -5.42 -0.87
CA ALA A 315 -2.88 -3.98 -0.73
C ALA A 315 -4.27 -3.60 -0.19
N SER A 316 -5.33 -3.99 -0.89
CA SER A 316 -6.71 -3.74 -0.46
C SER A 316 -7.17 -4.68 0.66
N PRO A 317 -6.91 -6.00 0.59
CA PRO A 317 -7.32 -6.91 1.65
C PRO A 317 -6.77 -6.58 3.02
N PHE A 318 -5.50 -6.23 3.13
CA PHE A 318 -4.92 -5.86 4.42
C PHE A 318 -5.49 -4.53 4.94
N GLY A 319 -5.75 -3.55 4.05
CA GLY A 319 -6.43 -2.31 4.43
C GLY A 319 -7.85 -2.56 4.95
N ALA A 320 -8.61 -3.46 4.33
CA ALA A 320 -9.93 -3.89 4.81
C ALA A 320 -9.85 -4.61 6.18
N SER A 321 -8.81 -5.44 6.43
CA SER A 321 -8.57 -6.01 7.76
C SER A 321 -8.31 -4.94 8.82
N MET A 322 -7.62 -3.85 8.47
CA MET A 322 -7.43 -2.73 9.41
C MET A 322 -8.76 -2.02 9.75
N LEU A 323 -9.74 -1.99 8.83
CA LEU A 323 -11.10 -1.52 9.15
C LEU A 323 -11.83 -2.50 10.06
N ALA A 324 -11.64 -3.81 9.88
CA ALA A 324 -12.17 -4.83 10.79
C ALA A 324 -11.58 -4.68 12.21
N ASP A 325 -10.28 -4.43 12.35
CA ASP A 325 -9.64 -4.12 13.64
C ASP A 325 -10.32 -2.93 14.36
N LEU A 326 -10.89 -1.99 13.61
CA LEU A 326 -11.64 -0.86 14.13
C LEU A 326 -13.12 -1.16 14.39
N GLY A 327 -13.58 -2.38 14.12
CA GLY A 327 -14.93 -2.87 14.43
C GLY A 327 -15.89 -2.96 13.26
N ALA A 328 -15.46 -2.72 12.02
CA ALA A 328 -16.28 -2.95 10.85
C ALA A 328 -16.48 -4.46 10.62
N ARG A 329 -17.68 -4.87 10.20
CA ARG A 329 -17.95 -6.20 9.66
C ARG A 329 -17.44 -6.24 8.22
N VAL A 330 -16.48 -7.08 7.91
CA VAL A 330 -15.93 -7.20 6.55
C VAL A 330 -16.32 -8.54 5.95
N ILE A 331 -16.99 -8.50 4.78
CA ILE A 331 -17.38 -9.68 3.99
C ILE A 331 -16.52 -9.71 2.73
N LYS A 332 -15.65 -10.69 2.62
CA LYS A 332 -14.77 -10.90 1.47
C LYS A 332 -15.46 -11.77 0.41
N LEU A 333 -15.60 -11.24 -0.80
CA LEU A 333 -16.00 -12.00 -1.97
C LEU A 333 -14.76 -12.60 -2.63
N GLU A 334 -14.73 -13.92 -2.74
CA GLU A 334 -13.60 -14.65 -3.31
C GLU A 334 -14.03 -15.42 -4.56
N PRO A 335 -13.11 -15.69 -5.52
CA PRO A 335 -13.33 -16.73 -6.52
C PRO A 335 -13.62 -18.09 -5.87
N ILE A 336 -14.19 -19.02 -6.63
CA ILE A 336 -14.50 -20.37 -6.12
C ILE A 336 -13.25 -21.08 -5.57
N ASP A 337 -12.09 -20.83 -6.18
CA ASP A 337 -10.81 -21.39 -5.75
C ASP A 337 -10.13 -20.58 -4.61
N GLY A 338 -10.79 -19.52 -4.12
CA GLY A 338 -10.27 -18.62 -3.10
C GLY A 338 -9.30 -17.55 -3.65
N ASP A 339 -8.86 -16.67 -2.75
CA ASP A 339 -7.82 -15.68 -3.05
C ASP A 339 -6.48 -16.39 -3.31
N PRO A 340 -5.79 -16.13 -4.43
CA PRO A 340 -4.48 -16.73 -4.72
C PRO A 340 -3.47 -16.58 -3.57
N PHE A 341 -3.58 -15.53 -2.77
CA PHE A 341 -2.66 -15.28 -1.66
C PHE A 341 -2.79 -16.31 -0.52
N ARG A 342 -3.91 -17.05 -0.44
CA ARG A 342 -4.12 -18.09 0.58
C ARG A 342 -3.12 -19.25 0.51
N VAL A 343 -2.53 -19.47 -0.67
CA VAL A 343 -1.55 -20.55 -0.88
C VAL A 343 -0.13 -20.03 -1.05
N MET A 344 0.06 -18.72 -1.23
CA MET A 344 1.38 -18.11 -1.36
C MET A 344 2.05 -18.02 0.01
N ALA A 345 3.38 -18.15 0.03
CA ALA A 345 4.21 -18.04 1.25
C ALA A 345 3.62 -18.85 2.43
N PHE A 346 3.21 -20.08 2.17
CA PHE A 346 2.59 -20.98 3.16
C PHE A 346 1.31 -20.40 3.81
N GLY A 347 0.66 -19.43 3.18
CA GLY A 347 -0.54 -18.76 3.68
C GLY A 347 -0.30 -17.75 4.81
N LEU A 348 0.94 -17.57 5.24
CA LEU A 348 1.27 -16.72 6.40
C LEU A 348 0.88 -15.25 6.18
N GLY A 349 1.16 -14.71 4.99
CA GLY A 349 0.75 -13.34 4.65
C GLY A 349 -0.78 -13.21 4.54
N ALA A 350 -1.44 -14.22 3.98
CA ALA A 350 -2.88 -14.25 3.84
C ALA A 350 -3.61 -14.28 5.18
N ALA A 351 -3.03 -14.90 6.21
CA ALA A 351 -3.64 -14.96 7.54
C ALA A 351 -3.97 -13.54 8.04
N ARG A 352 -3.01 -12.60 8.00
CA ARG A 352 -3.25 -11.22 8.45
C ARG A 352 -4.16 -10.42 7.52
N CYS A 353 -4.08 -10.66 6.20
CA CYS A 353 -4.95 -10.02 5.22
C CYS A 353 -6.43 -10.45 5.32
N ASN A 354 -6.71 -11.56 6.00
CA ASN A 354 -8.06 -12.10 6.15
C ASN A 354 -8.55 -12.17 7.61
N THR A 355 -7.78 -11.65 8.57
CA THR A 355 -8.18 -11.60 9.99
C THR A 355 -9.48 -10.84 10.15
N ASP A 356 -10.39 -11.38 10.99
CA ASP A 356 -11.70 -10.83 11.34
C ASP A 356 -12.63 -10.56 10.14
N LYS A 357 -12.51 -11.36 9.07
CA LYS A 357 -13.40 -11.30 7.92
C LYS A 357 -14.28 -12.54 7.81
N GLU A 358 -15.49 -12.31 7.34
CA GLU A 358 -16.34 -13.37 6.77
C GLU A 358 -15.96 -13.55 5.29
N SER A 359 -16.03 -14.77 4.78
CA SER A 359 -15.72 -15.06 3.38
C SER A 359 -16.87 -15.77 2.69
N ILE A 360 -17.12 -15.41 1.44
CA ILE A 360 -18.04 -16.11 0.54
C ILE A 360 -17.39 -16.33 -0.81
N ALA A 361 -17.36 -17.58 -1.28
CA ALA A 361 -16.88 -17.91 -2.60
C ALA A 361 -18.00 -17.79 -3.64
N LEU A 362 -17.79 -16.94 -4.66
CA LEU A 362 -18.78 -16.64 -5.69
C LEU A 362 -18.17 -16.72 -7.09
N ASN A 363 -18.89 -17.34 -8.02
CA ASN A 363 -18.58 -17.22 -9.44
C ASN A 363 -19.17 -15.91 -9.99
N LEU A 364 -18.45 -14.80 -9.90
CA LEU A 364 -18.89 -13.50 -10.41
C LEU A 364 -19.05 -13.45 -11.95
N LYS A 365 -18.67 -14.50 -12.68
CA LYS A 365 -18.95 -14.62 -14.12
C LYS A 365 -20.36 -15.15 -14.38
N SER A 366 -21.05 -15.70 -13.38
CA SER A 366 -22.43 -16.17 -13.47
C SER A 366 -23.38 -15.08 -13.02
N GLN A 367 -24.58 -15.06 -13.61
CA GLN A 367 -25.64 -14.13 -13.24
C GLN A 367 -26.02 -14.25 -11.75
N SER A 368 -26.20 -15.48 -11.25
CA SER A 368 -26.53 -15.71 -9.83
C SER A 368 -25.43 -15.22 -8.88
N GLY A 369 -24.16 -15.36 -9.24
CA GLY A 369 -23.04 -14.85 -8.45
C GLY A 369 -23.03 -13.31 -8.40
N GLN A 370 -23.35 -12.65 -9.51
CA GLN A 370 -23.47 -11.19 -9.58
C GLN A 370 -24.66 -10.69 -8.75
N GLU A 371 -25.83 -11.32 -8.86
CA GLU A 371 -27.03 -10.99 -8.08
C GLU A 371 -26.78 -11.09 -6.57
N ILE A 372 -26.10 -12.14 -6.12
CA ILE A 372 -25.71 -12.30 -4.70
C ILE A 372 -24.76 -11.16 -4.29
N ALA A 373 -23.72 -10.88 -5.07
CA ALA A 373 -22.76 -9.83 -4.77
C ALA A 373 -23.44 -8.45 -4.71
N GLN A 374 -24.31 -8.13 -5.67
CA GLN A 374 -25.09 -6.89 -5.69
C GLN A 374 -26.00 -6.76 -4.46
N SER A 375 -26.66 -7.84 -4.06
CA SER A 375 -27.51 -7.89 -2.85
C SER A 375 -26.71 -7.62 -1.57
N LEU A 376 -25.48 -8.15 -1.47
CA LEU A 376 -24.60 -7.87 -0.34
C LEU A 376 -24.18 -6.38 -0.32
N VAL A 377 -23.79 -5.82 -1.47
CA VAL A 377 -23.34 -4.42 -1.57
C VAL A 377 -24.50 -3.44 -1.36
N ALA A 378 -25.73 -3.78 -1.74
CA ALA A 378 -26.92 -2.96 -1.49
C ALA A 378 -27.13 -2.64 0.00
N ASN A 379 -26.60 -3.48 0.89
CA ASN A 379 -26.68 -3.32 2.35
C ASN A 379 -25.33 -2.98 3.00
N ALA A 380 -24.33 -2.63 2.21
CA ALA A 380 -23.00 -2.27 2.71
C ALA A 380 -22.82 -0.75 2.80
N ASP A 381 -22.00 -0.30 3.74
CA ASP A 381 -21.59 1.10 3.84
C ASP A 381 -20.40 1.42 2.93
N LEU A 382 -19.54 0.41 2.69
CA LEU A 382 -18.33 0.54 1.87
C LEU A 382 -18.15 -0.71 1.00
N PHE A 383 -17.92 -0.51 -0.30
CA PHE A 383 -17.45 -1.54 -1.22
C PHE A 383 -16.02 -1.26 -1.65
N ILE A 384 -15.14 -2.27 -1.55
CA ILE A 384 -13.71 -2.16 -1.91
C ILE A 384 -13.39 -3.22 -2.97
N HIS A 385 -12.70 -2.81 -4.04
CA HIS A 385 -12.16 -3.73 -5.03
C HIS A 385 -10.81 -3.27 -5.57
N ASN A 386 -10.04 -4.21 -6.13
CA ASN A 386 -8.79 -3.92 -6.84
C ASN A 386 -8.80 -4.39 -8.30
N TYR A 387 -9.95 -4.37 -8.92
CA TYR A 387 -10.10 -4.68 -10.34
C TYR A 387 -9.54 -3.55 -11.22
N ARG A 388 -9.03 -3.93 -12.39
CA ARG A 388 -8.69 -2.97 -13.46
C ARG A 388 -9.96 -2.31 -14.01
N PRO A 389 -9.87 -1.09 -14.57
CA PRO A 389 -11.00 -0.42 -15.25
C PRO A 389 -11.67 -1.34 -16.28
N GLY A 390 -13.00 -1.27 -16.39
CA GLY A 390 -13.81 -2.12 -17.26
C GLY A 390 -14.15 -3.51 -16.70
N VAL A 391 -13.50 -3.96 -15.63
CA VAL A 391 -13.86 -5.24 -14.99
C VAL A 391 -15.11 -5.11 -14.12
N PRO A 392 -15.24 -4.09 -13.25
CA PRO A 392 -16.45 -3.90 -12.45
C PRO A 392 -17.71 -3.81 -13.32
N GLU A 393 -17.66 -3.08 -14.44
CA GLU A 393 -18.77 -2.91 -15.38
C GLU A 393 -19.23 -4.25 -15.97
N ARG A 394 -18.27 -5.11 -16.35
CA ARG A 394 -18.61 -6.45 -16.86
C ARG A 394 -19.21 -7.38 -15.80
N LEU A 395 -18.94 -7.11 -14.54
CA LEU A 395 -19.44 -7.89 -13.40
C LEU A 395 -20.72 -7.30 -12.80
N GLY A 396 -21.20 -6.13 -13.29
CA GLY A 396 -22.32 -5.41 -12.70
C GLY A 396 -22.04 -4.90 -11.28
N LEU A 397 -20.76 -4.66 -10.97
CA LEU A 397 -20.25 -4.19 -9.68
C LEU A 397 -19.61 -2.81 -9.78
N ASP A 398 -19.90 -2.05 -10.85
CA ASP A 398 -19.52 -0.65 -10.99
C ASP A 398 -20.40 0.26 -10.12
N TYR A 399 -19.89 1.46 -9.84
CA TYR A 399 -20.60 2.41 -8.97
C TYR A 399 -21.96 2.81 -9.52
N ALA A 400 -22.09 3.02 -10.84
CA ALA A 400 -23.35 3.42 -11.44
C ALA A 400 -24.45 2.37 -11.24
N SER A 401 -24.11 1.10 -11.39
CA SER A 401 -25.02 -0.03 -11.15
C SER A 401 -25.38 -0.18 -9.67
N LEU A 402 -24.42 -0.05 -8.76
CA LEU A 402 -24.60 -0.29 -7.33
C LEU A 402 -25.29 0.88 -6.60
N SER A 403 -24.98 2.11 -6.99
CA SER A 403 -25.52 3.33 -6.34
C SER A 403 -27.03 3.53 -6.54
N VAL A 404 -27.63 2.90 -7.57
CA VAL A 404 -29.09 2.87 -7.76
C VAL A 404 -29.78 2.19 -6.56
N HIS A 405 -29.17 1.16 -6.01
CA HIS A 405 -29.70 0.40 -4.88
C HIS A 405 -29.20 0.93 -3.53
N ASN A 406 -28.07 1.61 -3.53
CA ASN A 406 -27.45 2.17 -2.33
C ASN A 406 -26.84 3.56 -2.61
N PRO A 407 -27.65 4.64 -2.60
CA PRO A 407 -27.16 6.00 -2.91
C PRO A 407 -26.13 6.56 -1.94
N LYS A 408 -25.96 5.93 -0.76
CA LYS A 408 -24.96 6.33 0.24
C LYS A 408 -23.69 5.48 0.20
N LEU A 409 -23.61 4.56 -0.74
CA LEU A 409 -22.47 3.66 -0.86
C LEU A 409 -21.16 4.43 -1.04
N VAL A 410 -20.19 4.17 -0.19
CA VAL A 410 -18.80 4.52 -0.44
C VAL A 410 -18.20 3.42 -1.31
N TYR A 411 -17.76 3.78 -2.50
CA TYR A 411 -17.21 2.85 -3.48
C TYR A 411 -15.72 3.11 -3.66
N MET A 412 -14.88 2.17 -3.28
CA MET A 412 -13.43 2.34 -3.33
C MET A 412 -12.80 1.43 -4.39
N SER A 413 -12.21 2.05 -5.39
CA SER A 413 -11.40 1.40 -6.42
C SER A 413 -9.93 1.58 -6.11
N VAL A 414 -9.18 0.48 -5.97
CA VAL A 414 -7.75 0.49 -5.64
C VAL A 414 -7.01 -0.28 -6.73
N ASN A 415 -6.25 0.40 -7.56
CA ASN A 415 -5.51 -0.23 -8.65
C ASN A 415 -4.00 0.08 -8.61
N GLY A 416 -3.27 -0.23 -9.69
CA GLY A 416 -1.82 0.00 -9.75
C GLY A 416 -1.46 1.44 -10.05
N TYR A 417 -1.99 1.95 -11.17
CA TYR A 417 -1.57 3.19 -11.82
C TYR A 417 -2.58 4.35 -11.73
N GLY A 418 -3.71 4.14 -11.10
CA GLY A 418 -4.83 5.09 -11.10
C GLY A 418 -5.85 4.82 -12.22
N PRO A 419 -7.03 5.48 -12.14
CA PRO A 419 -8.12 5.26 -13.11
C PRO A 419 -7.90 5.94 -14.45
N LYS A 420 -6.92 6.84 -14.55
CA LYS A 420 -6.63 7.68 -15.73
C LYS A 420 -5.17 7.51 -16.14
N GLY A 421 -4.82 8.01 -17.31
CA GLY A 421 -3.45 7.98 -17.82
C GLY A 421 -3.13 6.73 -18.64
N PRO A 422 -1.93 6.66 -19.22
CA PRO A 422 -1.52 5.57 -20.12
C PRO A 422 -1.41 4.21 -19.41
N GLY A 423 -1.19 4.21 -18.10
CA GLY A 423 -1.07 3.00 -17.28
C GLY A 423 -2.39 2.45 -16.74
N ALA A 424 -3.53 3.15 -16.90
CA ALA A 424 -4.80 2.80 -16.24
C ALA A 424 -5.26 1.34 -16.48
N LEU A 425 -5.01 0.79 -17.66
CA LEU A 425 -5.36 -0.58 -18.02
C LEU A 425 -4.22 -1.60 -17.78
N ARG A 426 -3.03 -1.14 -17.37
CA ARG A 426 -1.88 -2.01 -17.13
C ARG A 426 -2.04 -2.80 -15.82
N PRO A 427 -1.63 -4.07 -15.80
CA PRO A 427 -1.49 -4.78 -14.53
C PRO A 427 -0.30 -4.22 -13.74
N SER A 428 -0.44 -4.13 -12.42
CA SER A 428 0.63 -3.78 -11.49
C SER A 428 0.71 -4.82 -10.38
N THR A 429 1.90 -5.08 -9.90
CA THR A 429 2.16 -5.97 -8.78
C THR A 429 3.19 -5.36 -7.84
N HIS A 430 3.43 -6.00 -6.72
CA HIS A 430 4.26 -5.54 -5.61
C HIS A 430 5.55 -4.77 -5.97
N PRO A 431 6.45 -5.24 -6.88
CA PRO A 431 7.73 -4.56 -7.11
C PRO A 431 7.64 -3.29 -7.97
N ILE A 432 6.52 -3.07 -8.65
CA ILE A 432 6.41 -2.01 -9.66
C ILE A 432 6.48 -0.60 -9.07
N PRO A 433 5.72 -0.23 -8.02
CA PRO A 433 5.79 1.12 -7.47
C PRO A 433 7.18 1.48 -6.92
N GLY A 434 7.90 0.51 -6.34
CA GLY A 434 9.26 0.75 -5.85
C GLY A 434 10.24 1.15 -6.96
N ALA A 435 10.13 0.51 -8.13
CA ALA A 435 10.94 0.86 -9.31
C ALA A 435 10.48 2.18 -9.95
N ALA A 436 9.17 2.36 -10.10
CA ALA A 436 8.57 3.49 -10.78
C ALA A 436 8.71 4.82 -10.03
N LEU A 437 8.69 4.80 -8.70
CA LEU A 437 8.65 6.01 -7.86
C LEU A 437 10.02 6.45 -7.33
N GLY A 438 11.09 5.76 -7.73
CA GLY A 438 12.45 6.12 -7.35
C GLY A 438 12.95 5.50 -6.04
N GLY A 439 12.08 4.87 -5.25
CA GLY A 439 12.45 4.31 -3.95
C GLY A 439 13.56 3.27 -4.04
N VAL A 440 13.54 2.42 -5.06
CA VAL A 440 14.59 1.41 -5.28
C VAL A 440 15.91 2.07 -5.63
N LEU A 441 15.93 3.03 -6.55
CA LEU A 441 17.15 3.75 -6.91
C LEU A 441 17.70 4.56 -5.74
N TYR A 442 16.83 5.13 -4.93
CA TYR A 442 17.23 5.84 -3.72
C TYR A 442 17.89 4.90 -2.69
N GLN A 443 17.43 3.66 -2.58
CA GLN A 443 18.02 2.63 -1.71
C GLN A 443 19.29 2.02 -2.29
N PHE A 444 19.31 1.76 -3.61
CA PHE A 444 20.40 1.09 -4.30
C PHE A 444 21.56 2.03 -4.64
N GLY A 445 21.24 3.26 -5.11
CA GLY A 445 22.18 4.21 -5.71
C GLY A 445 22.09 4.24 -7.23
N GLN A 446 23.20 4.57 -7.89
CA GLN A 446 23.25 4.68 -9.34
C GLN A 446 23.38 3.31 -10.02
N LEU A 447 22.56 3.09 -11.05
CA LEU A 447 22.68 1.95 -11.94
C LEU A 447 23.75 2.21 -13.02
N PRO A 448 24.51 1.18 -13.43
CA PRO A 448 25.35 1.29 -14.61
C PRO A 448 24.47 1.42 -15.86
N THR A 449 24.85 2.34 -16.74
CA THR A 449 24.18 2.58 -18.04
C THR A 449 24.87 1.89 -19.20
N THR A 450 25.99 1.23 -18.95
CA THR A 450 26.69 0.39 -19.93
C THR A 450 26.16 -1.04 -19.87
N ILE A 451 26.12 -1.72 -21.02
CA ILE A 451 25.73 -3.13 -21.08
C ILE A 451 26.69 -3.96 -20.22
N GLN A 452 26.12 -4.78 -19.36
CA GLN A 452 26.85 -5.67 -18.46
C GLN A 452 26.83 -7.10 -19.01
N ASP A 453 27.85 -7.89 -18.69
CA ASP A 453 27.80 -9.33 -18.91
C ASP A 453 26.83 -10.02 -17.93
N TYR A 454 26.48 -11.28 -18.19
CA TYR A 454 25.48 -11.96 -17.37
C TYR A 454 25.83 -12.05 -15.89
N PRO A 455 27.08 -12.36 -15.45
CA PRO A 455 27.44 -12.34 -14.03
C PRO A 455 27.20 -10.98 -13.35
N GLN A 456 27.49 -9.89 -14.06
CA GLN A 456 27.27 -8.53 -13.55
C GLN A 456 25.76 -8.18 -13.51
N VAL A 457 25.00 -8.53 -14.57
CA VAL A 457 23.52 -8.38 -14.58
C VAL A 457 22.92 -9.15 -13.42
N PHE A 458 23.37 -10.37 -13.18
CA PHE A 458 22.91 -11.23 -12.09
C PHE A 458 23.13 -10.59 -10.71
N ASP A 459 24.33 -10.10 -10.42
CA ASP A 459 24.63 -9.44 -9.14
C ASP A 459 23.80 -8.17 -8.94
N ILE A 460 23.73 -7.33 -9.97
CA ILE A 460 22.93 -6.09 -9.91
C ILE A 460 21.44 -6.41 -9.72
N SER A 461 20.91 -7.40 -10.44
CA SER A 461 19.51 -7.85 -10.31
C SER A 461 19.19 -8.32 -8.90
N ARG A 462 20.06 -9.11 -8.30
CA ARG A 462 19.93 -9.58 -6.92
C ARG A 462 19.89 -8.41 -5.94
N ARG A 463 20.78 -7.46 -6.09
CA ARG A 463 20.87 -6.26 -5.24
C ARG A 463 19.67 -5.32 -5.43
N LEU A 464 19.19 -5.15 -6.67
CA LEU A 464 17.97 -4.41 -6.97
C LEU A 464 16.73 -5.05 -6.36
N PHE A 465 16.62 -6.38 -6.45
CA PHE A 465 15.54 -7.12 -5.81
C PHE A 465 15.52 -6.89 -4.30
N ARG A 466 16.69 -6.94 -3.65
CA ARG A 466 16.81 -6.61 -2.21
C ARG A 466 16.50 -5.14 -1.91
N ALA A 467 16.88 -4.22 -2.77
CA ALA A 467 16.57 -2.80 -2.62
C ALA A 467 15.06 -2.51 -2.74
N ASN A 468 14.31 -3.39 -3.42
CA ASN A 468 12.87 -3.24 -3.65
C ASN A 468 11.99 -3.68 -2.46
N GLU A 469 12.58 -3.97 -1.31
CA GLU A 469 11.86 -4.23 -0.05
C GLU A 469 11.26 -2.94 0.57
N VAL A 470 10.79 -2.03 -0.29
CA VAL A 470 10.12 -0.78 0.09
C VAL A 470 8.64 -0.99 0.46
N ASN A 471 8.15 -2.22 0.25
CA ASN A 471 6.83 -2.70 0.68
C ASN A 471 5.64 -1.85 0.18
N PRO A 472 5.43 -1.76 -1.13
CA PRO A 472 4.35 -0.94 -1.70
C PRO A 472 2.94 -1.36 -1.26
N ASP A 473 2.68 -2.65 -1.10
CA ASP A 473 1.37 -3.15 -0.68
C ASP A 473 0.98 -2.68 0.73
N PRO A 474 1.80 -2.87 1.79
CA PRO A 474 1.47 -2.34 3.11
C PRO A 474 1.31 -0.82 3.15
N ASN A 475 2.13 -0.06 2.40
CA ASN A 475 1.94 1.39 2.26
C ASN A 475 0.53 1.71 1.75
N THR A 476 0.09 1.02 0.69
CA THR A 476 -1.24 1.18 0.11
C THR A 476 -2.34 0.73 1.08
N SER A 477 -2.13 -0.36 1.82
CA SER A 477 -3.09 -0.88 2.81
C SER A 477 -3.43 0.15 3.90
N PHE A 478 -2.44 0.85 4.42
CA PHE A 478 -2.65 1.93 5.38
C PHE A 478 -3.49 3.08 4.79
N VAL A 479 -3.26 3.40 3.51
CA VAL A 479 -4.04 4.42 2.80
C VAL A 479 -5.48 3.96 2.57
N VAL A 480 -5.70 2.70 2.19
CA VAL A 480 -7.04 2.11 2.06
C VAL A 480 -7.83 2.24 3.35
N ALA A 481 -7.22 1.93 4.50
CA ALA A 481 -7.88 2.05 5.79
C ALA A 481 -8.24 3.50 6.12
N SER A 482 -7.32 4.45 5.95
CA SER A 482 -7.57 5.87 6.24
C SER A 482 -8.59 6.50 5.29
N ALA A 483 -8.50 6.21 3.98
CA ALA A 483 -9.44 6.71 2.99
C ALA A 483 -10.85 6.09 3.16
N GLY A 484 -10.92 4.79 3.51
CA GLY A 484 -12.19 4.12 3.83
C GLY A 484 -12.89 4.78 5.02
N ALA A 485 -12.17 5.04 6.11
CA ALA A 485 -12.71 5.73 7.27
C ALA A 485 -13.14 7.18 6.94
N MET A 486 -12.38 7.88 6.06
CA MET A 486 -12.74 9.22 5.59
C MET A 486 -14.02 9.21 4.75
N GLY A 487 -14.15 8.28 3.80
CA GLY A 487 -15.34 8.11 2.98
C GLY A 487 -16.59 7.81 3.82
N LEU A 488 -16.48 6.89 4.76
CA LEU A 488 -17.55 6.55 5.71
C LEU A 488 -18.00 7.77 6.54
N LEU A 489 -17.05 8.55 7.05
CA LEU A 489 -17.34 9.76 7.80
C LEU A 489 -18.04 10.81 6.92
N ALA A 490 -17.58 11.00 5.67
CA ALA A 490 -18.19 11.92 4.71
C ALA A 490 -19.62 11.48 4.35
N ALA A 491 -19.82 10.20 4.02
CA ALA A 491 -21.15 9.64 3.72
C ALA A 491 -22.13 9.85 4.89
N ARG A 492 -21.65 9.66 6.12
CA ARG A 492 -22.45 9.86 7.31
C ARG A 492 -22.84 11.32 7.53
N ARG A 493 -21.88 12.25 7.40
CA ARG A 493 -22.12 13.68 7.65
C ARG A 493 -22.91 14.37 6.57
N LEU A 494 -22.63 14.02 5.32
CA LEU A 494 -23.22 14.68 4.15
C LEU A 494 -24.41 13.92 3.58
N GLY A 495 -24.59 12.65 3.95
CA GLY A 495 -25.66 11.80 3.42
C GLY A 495 -25.47 11.36 1.97
N VAL A 496 -24.25 11.48 1.43
CA VAL A 496 -23.93 11.19 0.02
C VAL A 496 -22.93 10.05 -0.10
N GLY A 497 -23.18 9.13 -1.04
CA GLY A 497 -22.20 8.17 -1.48
C GLY A 497 -21.19 8.79 -2.45
N GLN A 498 -20.05 8.15 -2.65
CA GLN A 498 -19.03 8.62 -3.58
C GLN A 498 -18.10 7.52 -4.04
N ILE A 499 -17.42 7.76 -5.16
CA ILE A 499 -16.28 6.96 -5.57
C ILE A 499 -15.02 7.54 -4.91
N ILE A 500 -14.17 6.63 -4.41
CA ILE A 500 -12.82 6.94 -3.97
C ILE A 500 -11.87 6.16 -4.88
N TYR A 501 -11.06 6.85 -5.65
CA TYR A 501 -9.99 6.26 -6.43
C TYR A 501 -8.69 6.34 -5.66
N LEU A 502 -8.11 5.18 -5.40
CA LEU A 502 -6.78 5.02 -4.84
C LEU A 502 -5.94 4.16 -5.78
N ASP A 503 -4.66 4.34 -5.73
CA ASP A 503 -3.73 3.48 -6.45
C ASP A 503 -2.40 3.34 -5.71
N MET A 504 -1.65 2.32 -6.12
CA MET A 504 -0.36 2.02 -5.49
C MET A 504 0.66 3.13 -5.74
N PHE A 505 0.58 3.83 -6.87
CA PHE A 505 1.51 4.91 -7.18
C PHE A 505 1.30 6.09 -6.25
N GLY A 506 0.07 6.59 -6.10
CA GLY A 506 -0.25 7.69 -5.19
C GLY A 506 0.10 7.37 -3.74
N ALA A 507 -0.29 6.19 -3.26
CA ALA A 507 0.00 5.75 -1.90
C ALA A 507 1.51 5.67 -1.61
N ASN A 508 2.30 5.18 -2.57
CA ASN A 508 3.74 5.02 -2.40
C ASN A 508 4.53 6.31 -2.65
N ALA A 509 4.06 7.21 -3.52
CA ALA A 509 4.63 8.55 -3.67
C ALA A 509 4.61 9.31 -2.32
N TYR A 510 3.55 9.16 -1.54
CA TYR A 510 3.47 9.72 -0.18
C TYR A 510 4.45 9.08 0.80
N ALA A 511 4.69 7.77 0.70
CA ALA A 511 5.69 7.09 1.53
C ALA A 511 7.12 7.54 1.17
N ASP A 512 7.38 7.84 -0.10
CA ASP A 512 8.68 8.24 -0.65
C ASP A 512 8.94 9.75 -0.66
N ARG A 513 8.06 10.56 -0.10
CA ARG A 513 8.12 12.04 -0.12
C ARG A 513 9.45 12.68 0.29
N LYS A 514 10.35 11.95 0.95
CA LYS A 514 11.64 12.47 1.42
C LYS A 514 12.78 12.25 0.43
N SER A 515 12.61 11.43 -0.58
CA SER A 515 13.58 11.25 -1.65
C SER A 515 13.49 12.36 -2.72
N THR A 516 12.40 13.14 -2.72
CA THR A 516 12.27 14.36 -3.53
C THR A 516 13.13 15.48 -2.93
N ARG A 517 14.22 15.80 -3.55
CA ARG A 517 15.06 16.97 -3.25
C ARG A 517 15.30 17.78 -4.51
#